data_0e8ed671cd83350d376b60ca6def59f6
#
_entry.id   0e8ed671cd83350d376b60ca6def59f6
#
_cell.length_a   1.000
_cell.length_b   1.000
_cell.length_c   1.000
_cell.angle_alpha   90.00
_cell.angle_beta   90.00
_cell.angle_gamma   90.00
#
_symmetry.space_group_name_H-M   'P 1'
#
loop_
_entity.id
_entity.type
_entity.pdbx_description
1 polymer ?
#
loop_
_entity_poly.entity_id
_entity_poly.type
_entity_poly.pdbx_seq_one_letter_code
_entity_poly.pdbx_strand_id
1 'polypeptide(L)'
;MHPKFILVSQPERPLVGTFVYGMVDQHKDLPHGYGKVHGGGWYRKDDTLKTITLYGSSGDYGEPKLAFLNRIPRELKDYTFYFAPGWNMPGNELDLSGVEWF
;
A
#
# COMPACT_ATOMS: atom_id res chain seq x y z
N MET A 1 -15.30 3.20 8.81
CA MET A 1 -13.88 2.86 8.60
C MET A 1 -13.73 1.99 7.37
N HIS A 2 -12.70 2.23 6.59
CA HIS A 2 -12.48 1.56 5.32
C HIS A 2 -11.04 1.06 5.20
N PRO A 3 -10.79 -0.01 4.43
CA PRO A 3 -9.43 -0.54 4.25
C PRO A 3 -8.62 0.36 3.32
N LYS A 4 -7.78 1.21 3.90
CA LYS A 4 -6.98 2.20 3.18
C LYS A 4 -5.50 1.97 3.41
N PHE A 5 -4.68 2.37 2.43
CA PHE A 5 -3.22 2.30 2.55
C PHE A 5 -2.57 3.56 2.03
N ILE A 6 -1.35 3.79 2.49
CA ILE A 6 -0.46 4.83 1.97
C ILE A 6 0.94 4.25 1.80
N LEU A 7 1.74 4.91 0.98
CA LEU A 7 3.16 4.58 0.78
C LEU A 7 3.98 5.72 1.34
N VAL A 8 4.86 5.43 2.31
CA VAL A 8 5.55 6.45 3.08
C VAL A 8 7.06 6.23 3.04
N SER A 9 7.83 7.27 2.69
CA SER A 9 9.29 7.24 2.83
C SER A 9 9.71 8.11 3.99
N GLN A 10 10.72 7.65 4.75
CA GLN A 10 11.26 8.42 5.86
C GLN A 10 12.39 9.34 5.38
N PRO A 11 12.67 10.46 6.09
CA PRO A 11 13.70 11.41 5.67
C PRO A 11 15.09 10.78 5.48
N GLU A 12 15.44 9.79 6.31
CA GLU A 12 16.73 9.12 6.24
C GLU A 12 16.85 8.13 5.08
N ARG A 13 15.70 7.74 4.47
CA ARG A 13 15.66 6.83 3.31
C ARG A 13 14.60 7.32 2.33
N PRO A 14 14.84 8.46 1.65
CA PRO A 14 13.77 9.13 0.88
C PRO A 14 13.31 8.38 -0.37
N LEU A 15 14.05 7.37 -0.83
CA LEU A 15 13.69 6.59 -2.01
C LEU A 15 13.06 5.24 -1.67
N VAL A 16 12.90 4.94 -0.38
CA VAL A 16 12.35 3.66 0.07
C VAL A 16 10.99 3.90 0.71
N GLY A 17 9.95 3.32 0.11
CA GLY A 17 8.60 3.46 0.61
C GLY A 17 8.16 2.26 1.42
N THR A 18 7.38 2.53 2.45
CA THR A 18 6.78 1.52 3.33
C THR A 18 5.27 1.48 3.11
N PHE A 19 4.74 0.28 2.99
CA PHE A 19 3.31 0.04 2.91
C PHE A 19 2.70 0.14 4.30
N VAL A 20 1.86 1.16 4.51
CA VAL A 20 1.14 1.40 5.77
C VAL A 20 -0.34 1.23 5.48
N TYR A 21 -1.01 0.37 6.20
CA TYR A 21 -2.40 0.02 5.92
C TYR A 21 -3.21 -0.13 7.19
N GLY A 22 -4.53 -0.01 7.07
CA GLY A 22 -5.42 -0.20 8.19
C GLY A 22 -6.85 0.23 7.86
N MET A 23 -7.74 -0.03 8.81
CA MET A 23 -9.13 0.38 8.73
C MET A 23 -9.25 1.76 9.34
N VAL A 24 -9.38 2.78 8.50
CA VAL A 24 -9.43 4.19 8.94
C VAL A 24 -10.51 4.94 8.15
N ASP A 25 -10.89 6.11 8.65
CA ASP A 25 -11.85 6.96 7.95
C ASP A 25 -11.19 7.74 6.82
N GLN A 26 -9.97 8.24 7.06
CA GLN A 26 -9.24 9.02 6.06
C GLN A 26 -7.80 8.50 5.95
N HIS A 27 -7.19 8.66 4.77
CA HIS A 27 -5.81 8.21 4.57
C HIS A 27 -4.84 8.88 5.53
N LYS A 28 -5.06 10.15 5.86
CA LYS A 28 -4.20 10.89 6.79
C LYS A 28 -4.25 10.35 8.22
N ASP A 29 -5.22 9.49 8.54
CA ASP A 29 -5.32 8.86 9.85
C ASP A 29 -4.35 7.68 9.99
N LEU A 30 -3.77 7.21 8.88
CA LEU A 30 -2.74 6.19 8.92
C LEU A 30 -1.42 6.80 9.42
N PRO A 31 -0.66 6.09 10.28
CA PRO A 31 0.57 6.65 10.83
C PRO A 31 1.62 6.87 9.77
N HIS A 32 2.19 8.07 9.70
CA HIS A 32 3.23 8.40 8.74
C HIS A 32 4.36 9.25 9.34
N GLY A 33 4.24 9.66 10.62
CA GLY A 33 5.26 10.44 11.33
C GLY A 33 5.70 11.65 10.54
N TYR A 34 7.01 11.83 10.36
CA TYR A 34 7.60 12.90 9.55
C TYR A 34 7.89 12.45 8.12
N GLY A 35 7.40 11.28 7.73
CA GLY A 35 7.62 10.74 6.41
C GLY A 35 6.85 11.48 5.32
N LYS A 36 7.33 11.30 4.10
CA LYS A 36 6.63 11.81 2.91
C LYS A 36 5.71 10.73 2.38
N VAL A 37 4.45 11.10 2.10
CA VAL A 37 3.46 10.17 1.55
C VAL A 37 3.47 10.25 0.03
N HIS A 38 3.62 9.08 -0.61
CA HIS A 38 3.70 8.93 -2.07
C HIS A 38 2.42 8.33 -2.62
N GLY A 39 1.29 8.87 -2.20
CA GLY A 39 0.00 8.40 -2.63
C GLY A 39 -0.53 7.25 -1.78
N GLY A 40 -1.73 6.83 -2.13
CA GLY A 40 -2.41 5.75 -1.43
C GLY A 40 -3.68 5.37 -2.14
N GLY A 41 -4.43 4.48 -1.54
CA GLY A 41 -5.67 3.99 -2.10
C GLY A 41 -6.39 3.09 -1.11
N TRP A 42 -7.10 2.13 -1.66
CA TRP A 42 -7.82 1.12 -0.89
C TRP A 42 -7.19 -0.24 -1.13
N TYR A 43 -7.42 -1.17 -0.20
CA TYR A 43 -7.01 -2.55 -0.40
C TYR A 43 -8.16 -3.49 -0.11
N ARG A 44 -8.14 -4.65 -0.79
CA ARG A 44 -9.03 -5.76 -0.50
C ARG A 44 -8.15 -6.94 -0.12
N LYS A 45 -8.31 -7.41 1.10
CA LYS A 45 -7.51 -8.52 1.65
C LYS A 45 -8.38 -9.75 1.76
N ASP A 46 -7.97 -10.84 1.12
CA ASP A 46 -8.65 -12.12 1.18
C ASP A 46 -7.73 -13.12 1.89
N ASP A 47 -8.09 -13.46 3.12
CA ASP A 47 -7.28 -14.34 3.96
C ASP A 47 -7.35 -15.81 3.54
N THR A 48 -8.41 -16.19 2.84
CA THR A 48 -8.56 -17.56 2.35
C THR A 48 -7.68 -17.78 1.12
N LEU A 49 -7.72 -16.86 0.17
CA LEU A 49 -6.92 -16.93 -1.04
C LEU A 49 -5.51 -16.37 -0.86
N LYS A 50 -5.24 -15.72 0.26
CA LYS A 50 -3.97 -15.07 0.54
C LYS A 50 -3.63 -14.04 -0.54
N THR A 51 -4.58 -13.15 -0.82
CA THR A 51 -4.39 -12.08 -1.82
C THR A 51 -4.69 -10.73 -1.22
N ILE A 52 -3.99 -9.71 -1.72
CA ILE A 52 -4.27 -8.31 -1.43
C ILE A 52 -4.33 -7.59 -2.77
N THR A 53 -5.44 -6.92 -3.03
CA THR A 53 -5.60 -6.10 -4.24
C THR A 53 -5.59 -4.64 -3.84
N LEU A 54 -4.67 -3.88 -4.41
CA LEU A 54 -4.56 -2.43 -4.22
C LEU A 54 -5.29 -1.75 -5.37
N TYR A 55 -6.11 -0.74 -5.04
CA TYR A 55 -6.91 -0.05 -6.06
C TYR A 55 -7.27 1.36 -5.62
N GLY A 56 -7.81 2.14 -6.54
CA GLY A 56 -8.25 3.49 -6.24
C GLY A 56 -7.12 4.47 -6.01
N SER A 57 -7.46 5.65 -5.54
CA SER A 57 -6.49 6.70 -5.20
C SER A 57 -6.97 7.48 -3.99
N SER A 58 -6.00 7.98 -3.20
CA SER A 58 -6.29 8.78 -2.02
C SER A 58 -6.74 10.18 -2.42
N GLY A 59 -7.83 10.68 -1.81
CA GLY A 59 -8.23 12.06 -1.99
C GLY A 59 -7.24 13.04 -1.39
N ASP A 60 -6.52 12.63 -0.33
CA ASP A 60 -5.53 13.47 0.35
C ASP A 60 -4.17 13.45 -0.33
N TYR A 61 -3.75 12.30 -0.88
CA TYR A 61 -2.37 12.09 -1.32
C TYR A 61 -2.23 11.67 -2.79
N GLY A 62 -3.34 11.46 -3.49
CA GLY A 62 -3.32 11.07 -4.89
C GLY A 62 -3.08 9.58 -5.11
N GLU A 63 -2.80 9.22 -6.34
CA GLU A 63 -2.58 7.82 -6.74
C GLU A 63 -1.35 7.23 -6.06
N PRO A 64 -1.40 5.92 -5.74
CA PRO A 64 -0.23 5.27 -5.15
C PRO A 64 0.90 5.16 -6.17
N LYS A 65 2.08 5.66 -5.78
CA LYS A 65 3.29 5.54 -6.61
C LYS A 65 3.96 4.21 -6.26
N LEU A 66 3.71 3.20 -7.06
CA LEU A 66 4.13 1.82 -6.76
C LEU A 66 5.65 1.64 -6.70
N ALA A 67 6.43 2.57 -7.25
CA ALA A 67 7.88 2.58 -7.06
C ALA A 67 8.27 2.69 -5.59
N PHE A 68 7.35 3.14 -4.73
CA PHE A 68 7.54 3.24 -3.28
C PHE A 68 6.91 2.08 -2.50
N LEU A 69 6.56 1.00 -3.18
CA LEU A 69 6.13 -0.23 -2.51
C LEU A 69 7.37 -1.11 -2.31
N ASN A 70 8.21 -0.73 -1.34
CA ASN A 70 9.53 -1.36 -1.15
C ASN A 70 9.66 -2.13 0.16
N ARG A 71 8.89 -1.77 1.16
CA ARG A 71 8.88 -2.42 2.48
C ARG A 71 7.46 -2.75 2.86
N ILE A 72 7.22 -4.02 3.19
CA ILE A 72 5.88 -4.50 3.52
C ILE A 72 5.97 -5.24 4.86
N PRO A 73 4.98 -5.05 5.75
CA PRO A 73 4.95 -5.80 7.01
C PRO A 73 5.03 -7.30 6.78
N ARG A 74 5.86 -7.98 7.56
CA ARG A 74 6.13 -9.41 7.41
C ARG A 74 4.88 -10.28 7.52
N GLU A 75 3.88 -9.81 8.26
CA GLU A 75 2.62 -10.53 8.39
C GLU A 75 1.91 -10.76 7.05
N LEU A 76 2.27 -9.99 6.03
CA LEU A 76 1.69 -10.08 4.68
C LEU A 76 2.57 -10.88 3.72
N LYS A 77 3.64 -11.51 4.21
CA LYS A 77 4.64 -12.16 3.35
C LYS A 77 4.07 -13.28 2.47
N ASP A 78 3.04 -13.97 2.96
CA ASP A 78 2.44 -15.08 2.23
C ASP A 78 1.34 -14.64 1.27
N TYR A 79 1.06 -13.32 1.20
CA TYR A 79 0.02 -12.80 0.33
C TYR A 79 0.60 -12.43 -1.04
N THR A 80 -0.20 -12.70 -2.08
CA THR A 80 0.11 -12.22 -3.43
C THR A 80 -0.56 -10.86 -3.61
N PHE A 81 0.21 -9.87 -4.05
CA PHE A 81 -0.29 -8.51 -4.23
C PHE A 81 -0.67 -8.27 -5.69
N TYR A 82 -1.80 -7.62 -5.88
CA TYR A 82 -2.31 -7.20 -7.19
C TYR A 82 -2.54 -5.70 -7.18
N PHE A 83 -2.41 -5.07 -8.34
CA PHE A 83 -2.77 -3.68 -8.52
C PHE A 83 -3.84 -3.56 -9.60
N ALA A 84 -4.98 -2.97 -9.25
CA ALA A 84 -6.08 -2.69 -10.17
C ALA A 84 -6.13 -1.17 -10.39
N PRO A 85 -5.65 -0.66 -11.53
CA PRO A 85 -5.67 0.78 -11.79
C PRO A 85 -7.09 1.33 -11.68
N GLY A 86 -7.23 2.44 -10.93
CA GLY A 86 -8.55 2.98 -10.66
C GLY A 86 -9.36 1.99 -9.84
N TRP A 87 -10.48 1.57 -10.38
CA TRP A 87 -11.40 0.62 -9.73
C TRP A 87 -11.59 -0.66 -10.55
N ASN A 88 -10.70 -0.91 -11.51
CA ASN A 88 -10.80 -2.04 -12.44
C ASN A 88 -10.24 -3.33 -11.83
N MET A 89 -11.12 -4.16 -11.32
CA MET A 89 -10.76 -5.49 -10.80
C MET A 89 -10.83 -6.52 -11.94
N PRO A 90 -10.03 -7.61 -11.91
CA PRO A 90 -9.20 -8.07 -10.80
C PRO A 90 -7.83 -7.45 -10.65
N GLY A 91 -7.24 -6.81 -11.64
CA GLY A 91 -5.93 -6.21 -11.52
C GLY A 91 -4.79 -7.12 -11.96
N ASN A 92 -3.56 -6.57 -11.90
CA ASN A 92 -2.34 -7.25 -12.33
C ASN A 92 -1.49 -7.62 -11.13
N GLU A 93 -0.89 -8.80 -11.16
CA GLU A 93 0.01 -9.24 -10.09
C GLU A 93 1.26 -8.37 -10.05
N LEU A 94 1.65 -7.98 -8.83
CA LEU A 94 2.84 -7.18 -8.60
C LEU A 94 4.04 -8.07 -8.32
N ASP A 95 5.20 -7.69 -8.90
CA ASP A 95 6.47 -8.37 -8.63
C ASP A 95 7.08 -7.78 -7.36
N LEU A 96 7.13 -8.60 -6.30
CA LEU A 96 7.65 -8.19 -5.01
C LEU A 96 9.02 -8.80 -4.71
N SER A 97 9.74 -9.24 -5.73
CA SER A 97 11.03 -9.92 -5.54
C SER A 97 12.08 -9.04 -4.84
N GLY A 98 11.99 -7.73 -5.00
CA GLY A 98 12.91 -6.79 -4.37
C GLY A 98 12.41 -6.17 -3.07
N VAL A 99 11.28 -6.63 -2.54
CA VAL A 99 10.66 -6.04 -1.36
C VAL A 99 11.34 -6.52 -0.08
N GLU A 100 11.53 -5.59 0.87
CA GLU A 100 11.99 -5.90 2.22
C GLU A 100 10.76 -6.19 3.10
N TRP A 101 10.76 -7.33 3.73
CA TRP A 101 9.70 -7.73 4.67
C TRP A 101 10.15 -7.45 6.10
N PHE A 102 9.35 -6.70 6.85
CA PHE A 102 9.79 -6.27 8.18
C PHE A 102 8.78 -6.57 9.30
#